data_8451e49f92d63b654f1983cf3b1724ea
#
_entry.id   8451e49f92d63b654f1983cf3b1724ea
#
_cell.length_a   1.000
_cell.length_b   1.000
_cell.length_c   1.000
_cell.angle_alpha   90.00
_cell.angle_beta   90.00
_cell.angle_gamma   90.00
#
_symmetry.space_group_name_H-M   'P 1'
#
loop_
_entity.id
_entity.type
_entity.pdbx_description
1 polymer ?
#
loop_
_entity_poly.entity_id
_entity_poly.type
_entity_poly.pdbx_seq_one_letter_code
_entity_poly.pdbx_strand_id
1 'polypeptide(L)'
;MPGLLVLNGGDEFRPGNEPQDQELVRAAVRGPSYIVPTAAARQRPDLAVATAGRWFAGLGLEVEELPVYNRRDAGSRELAERASEAGLLYLTGGDPGLVARVLAGSLVWQAMLDAWEAGAALAGSSAGAMALCDRTLVMARWPDHSERRAVAALGLVPATVLIPHYERFGPRWQFGDLPSTTLLGVDERTAAVWRDSEWRAVGAGGVTVASSSEELRFEGGEICRGIPPPDPAGARVRAAAGKGGTRPTQ
;
A
#
# COMPACT_ATOMS: atom_id res chain seq x y z
N MET A 1 18.22 8.50 4.28
CA MET A 1 17.76 7.10 4.07
C MET A 1 16.26 7.14 3.91
N PRO A 2 15.69 6.32 3.02
CA PRO A 2 14.24 6.24 2.89
C PRO A 2 13.57 5.96 4.25
N GLY A 3 12.34 6.42 4.40
CA GLY A 3 11.56 6.21 5.60
C GLY A 3 11.05 4.77 5.75
N LEU A 4 10.26 4.56 6.78
CA LEU A 4 9.58 3.30 7.02
C LEU A 4 8.56 3.02 5.90
N LEU A 5 8.51 1.78 5.39
CA LEU A 5 7.41 1.31 4.52
C LEU A 5 6.68 0.16 5.19
N VAL A 6 5.35 0.28 5.30
CA VAL A 6 4.51 -0.72 5.96
C VAL A 6 3.42 -1.22 5.02
N LEU A 7 3.40 -2.52 4.78
CA LEU A 7 2.39 -3.20 3.97
C LEU A 7 1.51 -4.05 4.88
N ASN A 8 0.37 -3.49 5.32
CA ASN A 8 -0.58 -4.14 6.21
C ASN A 8 -1.50 -5.12 5.46
N GLY A 9 -1.73 -6.28 6.04
CA GLY A 9 -2.60 -7.31 5.51
C GLY A 9 -4.10 -7.02 5.62
N GLY A 10 -4.50 -6.01 6.39
CA GLY A 10 -5.89 -5.58 6.54
C GLY A 10 -6.43 -5.72 7.96
N ASP A 11 -7.74 -5.52 8.12
CA ASP A 11 -8.43 -5.34 9.40
C ASP A 11 -7.82 -4.20 10.21
N GLU A 12 -7.45 -3.12 9.49
CA GLU A 12 -6.77 -1.93 10.02
C GLU A 12 -7.60 -1.17 11.06
N PHE A 13 -6.90 -0.37 11.87
CA PHE A 13 -7.48 0.54 12.87
C PHE A 13 -8.31 -0.19 13.93
N ARG A 14 -7.85 -1.36 14.35
CA ARG A 14 -8.48 -2.22 15.37
C ARG A 14 -7.45 -2.83 16.31
N PRO A 15 -7.87 -3.26 17.51
CA PRO A 15 -7.00 -4.00 18.42
C PRO A 15 -6.27 -5.17 17.74
N GLY A 16 -4.96 -5.24 17.97
CA GLY A 16 -4.05 -6.19 17.32
C GLY A 16 -3.19 -5.57 16.21
N ASN A 17 -3.49 -4.32 15.78
CA ASN A 17 -2.62 -3.57 14.86
C ASN A 17 -1.60 -2.66 15.58
N GLU A 18 -1.62 -2.62 16.92
CA GLU A 18 -0.72 -1.75 17.69
C GLU A 18 0.76 -1.97 17.36
N PRO A 19 1.28 -3.21 17.17
CA PRO A 19 2.71 -3.41 16.94
C PRO A 19 3.24 -2.63 15.72
N GLN A 20 2.62 -2.80 14.55
CA GLN A 20 3.04 -2.14 13.32
C GLN A 20 2.67 -0.66 13.28
N ASP A 21 1.51 -0.28 13.83
CA ASP A 21 1.06 1.11 13.83
C ASP A 21 1.85 1.96 14.82
N GLN A 22 2.34 1.40 15.94
CA GLN A 22 3.29 2.07 16.82
C GLN A 22 4.65 2.34 16.15
N GLU A 23 5.07 1.50 15.20
CA GLU A 23 6.26 1.78 14.41
C GLU A 23 6.06 3.00 13.51
N LEU A 24 4.86 3.13 12.91
CA LEU A 24 4.47 4.32 12.15
C LEU A 24 4.45 5.58 13.03
N VAL A 25 3.85 5.49 14.22
CA VAL A 25 3.83 6.62 15.20
C VAL A 25 5.25 7.07 15.55
N ARG A 26 6.16 6.13 15.82
CA ARG A 26 7.57 6.45 16.13
C ARG A 26 8.31 7.06 14.93
N ALA A 27 7.95 6.69 13.71
CA ALA A 27 8.58 7.19 12.49
C ALA A 27 8.01 8.55 12.05
N ALA A 28 6.78 8.88 12.42
CA ALA A 28 6.07 10.11 12.05
C ALA A 28 6.52 11.36 12.86
N VAL A 29 7.79 11.46 13.20
CA VAL A 29 8.31 12.53 14.08
C VAL A 29 8.50 13.89 13.39
N ARG A 30 8.32 13.97 12.08
CA ARG A 30 8.53 15.18 11.29
C ARG A 30 7.34 15.41 10.35
N GLY A 31 6.76 16.60 10.42
CA GLY A 31 5.65 16.99 9.57
C GLY A 31 4.28 16.39 9.95
N PRO A 32 3.22 16.79 9.24
CA PRO A 32 1.88 16.32 9.45
C PRO A 32 1.73 14.83 9.03
N SER A 33 0.74 14.18 9.61
CA SER A 33 0.42 12.78 9.29
C SER A 33 -0.91 12.70 8.55
N TYR A 34 -0.92 12.04 7.39
CA TYR A 34 -2.08 12.02 6.50
C TYR A 34 -2.63 10.62 6.26
N ILE A 35 -3.97 10.54 6.33
CA ILE A 35 -4.74 9.40 5.80
C ILE A 35 -5.15 9.74 4.36
N VAL A 36 -4.82 8.86 3.44
CA VAL A 36 -5.11 8.99 2.00
C VAL A 36 -6.22 7.99 1.62
N PRO A 37 -7.50 8.42 1.59
CA PRO A 37 -8.64 7.50 1.48
C PRO A 37 -9.00 7.14 0.03
N THR A 38 -8.06 7.20 -0.90
CA THR A 38 -8.28 6.97 -2.34
C THR A 38 -8.96 5.62 -2.61
N ALA A 39 -8.57 4.56 -1.91
CA ALA A 39 -9.18 3.24 -2.09
C ALA A 39 -10.67 3.21 -1.68
N ALA A 40 -11.03 4.00 -0.68
CA ALA A 40 -12.39 4.11 -0.15
C ALA A 40 -13.25 5.18 -0.85
N ALA A 41 -12.72 5.91 -1.83
CA ALA A 41 -13.36 7.08 -2.42
C ALA A 41 -14.76 6.84 -3.02
N ARG A 42 -15.06 5.60 -3.42
CA ARG A 42 -16.38 5.19 -3.93
C ARG A 42 -17.26 4.49 -2.89
N GLN A 43 -16.84 4.45 -1.65
CA GLN A 43 -17.53 3.80 -0.53
C GLN A 43 -17.80 4.83 0.56
N ARG A 44 -17.05 4.78 1.65
CA ARG A 44 -17.19 5.66 2.82
C ARG A 44 -15.83 6.23 3.24
N PRO A 45 -15.23 7.14 2.44
CA PRO A 45 -13.94 7.74 2.75
C PRO A 45 -13.97 8.50 4.09
N ASP A 46 -15.07 9.19 4.38
CA ASP A 46 -15.34 9.88 5.65
C ASP A 46 -15.22 8.95 6.86
N LEU A 47 -15.80 7.76 6.76
CA LEU A 47 -15.74 6.76 7.82
C LEU A 47 -14.33 6.19 7.98
N ALA A 48 -13.63 5.93 6.88
CA ALA A 48 -12.26 5.43 6.90
C ALA A 48 -11.32 6.42 7.62
N VAL A 49 -11.39 7.71 7.25
CA VAL A 49 -10.60 8.78 7.87
C VAL A 49 -10.95 8.94 9.35
N ALA A 50 -12.26 9.01 9.70
CA ALA A 50 -12.69 9.15 11.08
C ALA A 50 -12.26 7.95 11.96
N THR A 51 -12.24 6.74 11.39
CA THR A 51 -11.80 5.54 12.12
C THR A 51 -10.29 5.56 12.35
N ALA A 52 -9.52 5.91 11.31
CA ALA A 52 -8.07 6.10 11.42
C ALA A 52 -7.73 7.20 12.44
N GLY A 53 -8.45 8.33 12.41
CA GLY A 53 -8.25 9.44 13.35
C GLY A 53 -8.41 9.01 14.81
N ARG A 54 -9.49 8.29 15.12
CA ARG A 54 -9.69 7.76 16.49
C ARG A 54 -8.61 6.75 16.89
N TRP A 55 -8.22 5.89 15.98
CA TRP A 55 -7.21 4.87 16.22
C TRP A 55 -5.84 5.49 16.52
N PHE A 56 -5.34 6.34 15.63
CA PHE A 56 -4.03 6.97 15.78
C PHE A 56 -3.99 7.94 16.96
N ALA A 57 -5.09 8.67 17.24
CA ALA A 57 -5.18 9.48 18.44
C ALA A 57 -5.02 8.64 19.72
N GLY A 58 -5.58 7.42 19.74
CA GLY A 58 -5.39 6.45 20.83
C GLY A 58 -3.93 5.97 20.98
N LEU A 59 -3.14 6.03 19.92
CA LEU A 59 -1.71 5.73 19.90
C LEU A 59 -0.82 6.98 20.10
N GLY A 60 -1.42 8.15 20.28
CA GLY A 60 -0.71 9.42 20.52
C GLY A 60 -0.27 10.16 19.27
N LEU A 61 -0.87 9.89 18.11
CA LEU A 61 -0.60 10.58 16.84
C LEU A 61 -1.89 11.19 16.27
N GLU A 62 -1.88 12.49 16.04
CA GLU A 62 -2.94 13.14 15.28
C GLU A 62 -2.72 12.94 13.78
N VAL A 63 -3.80 12.60 13.06
CA VAL A 63 -3.78 12.42 11.62
C VAL A 63 -4.87 13.26 10.96
N GLU A 64 -4.57 13.78 9.78
CA GLU A 64 -5.48 14.55 8.95
C GLU A 64 -5.82 13.79 7.66
N GLU A 65 -6.88 14.21 6.99
CA GLU A 65 -7.18 13.74 5.66
C GLU A 65 -6.33 14.45 4.59
N LEU A 66 -5.73 13.66 3.67
CA LEU A 66 -5.28 14.13 2.37
C LEU A 66 -6.33 13.69 1.33
N PRO A 67 -7.25 14.59 0.91
CA PRO A 67 -8.47 14.23 0.19
C PRO A 67 -8.20 13.96 -1.30
N VAL A 68 -7.56 12.84 -1.59
CA VAL A 68 -7.26 12.40 -2.96
C VAL A 68 -8.23 11.31 -3.38
N TYR A 69 -9.34 11.68 -4.02
CA TYR A 69 -10.41 10.77 -4.40
C TYR A 69 -10.39 10.37 -5.89
N ASN A 70 -9.79 11.21 -6.74
CA ASN A 70 -9.82 11.06 -8.19
C ASN A 70 -8.55 11.65 -8.84
N ARG A 71 -8.43 11.50 -10.16
CA ARG A 71 -7.26 11.97 -10.94
C ARG A 71 -7.04 13.49 -10.87
N ARG A 72 -8.10 14.29 -10.72
CA ARG A 72 -7.97 15.74 -10.59
C ARG A 72 -7.31 16.10 -9.28
N ASP A 73 -7.76 15.48 -8.17
CA ASP A 73 -7.18 15.69 -6.85
C ASP A 73 -5.71 15.24 -6.83
N ALA A 74 -5.42 14.06 -7.40
CA ALA A 74 -4.06 13.55 -7.52
C ALA A 74 -3.13 14.43 -8.38
N GLY A 75 -3.69 15.29 -9.24
CA GLY A 75 -2.98 16.31 -10.02
C GLY A 75 -2.89 17.67 -9.34
N SER A 76 -3.46 17.85 -8.14
CA SER A 76 -3.44 19.12 -7.41
C SER A 76 -2.04 19.42 -6.89
N ARG A 77 -1.54 20.64 -7.15
CA ARG A 77 -0.27 21.12 -6.60
C ARG A 77 -0.36 21.30 -5.09
N GLU A 78 -1.47 21.83 -4.60
CA GLU A 78 -1.71 22.03 -3.16
C GLU A 78 -1.64 20.69 -2.40
N LEU A 79 -2.31 19.64 -2.89
CA LEU A 79 -2.26 18.32 -2.25
C LEU A 79 -0.89 17.66 -2.39
N ALA A 80 -0.16 17.92 -3.47
CA ALA A 80 1.21 17.46 -3.64
C ALA A 80 2.17 18.16 -2.67
N GLU A 81 2.04 19.46 -2.45
CA GLU A 81 2.81 20.22 -1.46
C GLU A 81 2.56 19.66 -0.06
N ARG A 82 1.31 19.46 0.34
CA ARG A 82 0.96 18.82 1.61
C ARG A 82 1.57 17.42 1.74
N ALA A 83 1.51 16.62 0.69
CA ALA A 83 2.09 15.26 0.69
C ALA A 83 3.62 15.30 0.84
N SER A 84 4.31 16.28 0.24
CA SER A 84 5.77 16.41 0.31
C SER A 84 6.29 16.79 1.69
N GLU A 85 5.46 17.44 2.51
CA GLU A 85 5.79 17.88 3.88
C GLU A 85 5.42 16.82 4.94
N ALA A 86 4.81 15.73 4.53
CA ALA A 86 4.28 14.72 5.43
C ALA A 86 5.37 13.99 6.24
N GLY A 87 5.06 13.69 7.50
CA GLY A 87 5.80 12.72 8.31
C GLY A 87 5.27 11.29 8.16
N LEU A 88 3.98 11.15 7.85
CA LEU A 88 3.32 9.88 7.57
C LEU A 88 2.29 10.04 6.44
N LEU A 89 2.27 9.09 5.54
CA LEU A 89 1.24 8.92 4.50
C LEU A 89 0.68 7.50 4.58
N TYR A 90 -0.62 7.36 4.85
CA TYR A 90 -1.28 6.07 5.03
C TYR A 90 -2.40 5.86 4.01
N LEU A 91 -2.24 4.94 3.07
CA LEU A 91 -3.25 4.51 2.09
C LEU A 91 -4.22 3.50 2.73
N THR A 92 -5.50 3.84 2.80
CA THR A 92 -6.53 2.97 3.41
C THR A 92 -6.88 1.75 2.56
N GLY A 93 -7.65 0.82 3.14
CA GLY A 93 -8.31 -0.26 2.43
C GLY A 93 -9.44 0.21 1.50
N GLY A 94 -9.90 -0.68 0.58
CA GLY A 94 -10.99 -0.44 -0.37
C GLY A 94 -10.76 -1.05 -1.76
N ASP A 95 -10.75 -0.23 -2.84
CA ASP A 95 -10.49 -0.66 -4.23
C ASP A 95 -9.02 -0.40 -4.64
N PRO A 96 -8.17 -1.44 -4.75
CA PRO A 96 -6.76 -1.26 -5.10
C PRO A 96 -6.58 -0.79 -6.56
N GLY A 97 -7.46 -1.19 -7.45
CA GLY A 97 -7.47 -0.72 -8.83
C GLY A 97 -7.78 0.77 -8.94
N LEU A 98 -8.60 1.31 -8.03
CA LEU A 98 -8.87 2.74 -7.97
C LEU A 98 -7.62 3.51 -7.53
N VAL A 99 -6.90 3.04 -6.51
CA VAL A 99 -5.63 3.65 -6.07
C VAL A 99 -4.64 3.72 -7.24
N ALA A 100 -4.42 2.59 -7.92
CA ALA A 100 -3.52 2.54 -9.07
C ALA A 100 -3.94 3.54 -10.17
N ARG A 101 -5.22 3.58 -10.54
CA ARG A 101 -5.72 4.51 -11.57
C ARG A 101 -5.60 5.97 -11.17
N VAL A 102 -5.83 6.29 -9.90
CA VAL A 102 -5.81 7.67 -9.40
C VAL A 102 -4.39 8.18 -9.20
N LEU A 103 -3.54 7.42 -8.55
CA LEU A 103 -2.23 7.88 -8.13
C LEU A 103 -1.12 7.66 -9.17
N ALA A 104 -1.15 6.61 -10.00
CA ALA A 104 -0.06 6.34 -10.92
C ALA A 104 0.26 7.56 -11.80
N GLY A 105 1.51 8.04 -11.75
CA GLY A 105 1.99 9.18 -12.52
C GLY A 105 1.41 10.54 -12.14
N SER A 106 0.80 10.67 -10.97
CA SER A 106 0.26 11.93 -10.47
C SER A 106 1.31 12.77 -9.74
N LEU A 107 1.01 14.06 -9.55
CA LEU A 107 1.85 14.95 -8.74
C LEU A 107 1.88 14.50 -7.27
N VAL A 108 0.72 14.12 -6.74
CA VAL A 108 0.63 13.64 -5.35
C VAL A 108 1.46 12.38 -5.14
N TRP A 109 1.42 11.40 -6.07
CA TRP A 109 2.24 10.20 -5.95
C TRP A 109 3.74 10.51 -5.99
N GLN A 110 4.18 11.43 -6.86
CA GLN A 110 5.57 11.87 -6.88
C GLN A 110 5.98 12.48 -5.54
N ALA A 111 5.15 13.37 -5.00
CA ALA A 111 5.39 14.01 -3.70
C ALA A 111 5.41 13.00 -2.53
N MET A 112 4.54 11.98 -2.56
CA MET A 112 4.57 10.88 -1.57
C MET A 112 5.88 10.10 -1.63
N LEU A 113 6.40 9.82 -2.83
CA LEU A 113 7.71 9.17 -3.00
C LEU A 113 8.85 10.07 -2.50
N ASP A 114 8.81 11.37 -2.82
CA ASP A 114 9.83 12.33 -2.38
C ASP A 114 9.85 12.44 -0.84
N ALA A 115 8.68 12.52 -0.20
CA ALA A 115 8.56 12.52 1.25
C ALA A 115 9.12 11.24 1.88
N TRP A 116 8.78 10.07 1.31
CA TRP A 116 9.30 8.79 1.80
C TRP A 116 10.82 8.68 1.65
N GLU A 117 11.40 9.09 0.51
CA GLU A 117 12.86 9.14 0.32
C GLU A 117 13.55 10.11 1.27
N ALA A 118 12.85 11.18 1.67
CA ALA A 118 13.31 12.15 2.67
C ALA A 118 13.17 11.65 4.12
N GLY A 119 12.56 10.47 4.35
CA GLY A 119 12.45 9.83 5.65
C GLY A 119 11.05 9.78 6.25
N ALA A 120 10.00 10.25 5.55
CA ALA A 120 8.62 10.09 5.99
C ALA A 120 8.21 8.61 6.00
N ALA A 121 7.32 8.21 6.90
CA ALA A 121 6.72 6.89 6.86
C ALA A 121 5.67 6.81 5.74
N LEU A 122 5.65 5.68 5.00
CA LEU A 122 4.64 5.36 4.02
C LEU A 122 3.98 4.02 4.39
N ALA A 123 2.68 3.99 4.45
CA ALA A 123 1.93 2.79 4.76
C ALA A 123 0.78 2.56 3.80
N GLY A 124 0.40 1.30 3.65
CA GLY A 124 -0.84 0.91 3.01
C GLY A 124 -1.47 -0.26 3.74
N SER A 125 -2.80 -0.31 3.80
CA SER A 125 -3.53 -1.46 4.33
C SER A 125 -4.42 -2.07 3.25
N SER A 126 -4.47 -3.42 3.22
CA SER A 126 -5.30 -4.16 2.28
C SER A 126 -5.13 -3.62 0.86
N ALA A 127 -6.15 -2.95 0.29
CA ALA A 127 -6.09 -2.34 -1.03
C ALA A 127 -4.96 -1.30 -1.18
N GLY A 128 -4.66 -0.51 -0.15
CA GLY A 128 -3.55 0.43 -0.14
C GLY A 128 -2.20 -0.28 -0.25
N ALA A 129 -2.00 -1.36 0.51
CA ALA A 129 -0.79 -2.19 0.42
C ALA A 129 -0.64 -2.87 -0.94
N MET A 130 -1.74 -3.45 -1.44
CA MET A 130 -1.77 -4.05 -2.79
C MET A 130 -1.31 -3.05 -3.87
N ALA A 131 -1.77 -1.82 -3.76
CA ALA A 131 -1.48 -0.78 -4.75
C ALA A 131 -0.01 -0.32 -4.73
N LEU A 132 0.69 -0.43 -3.61
CA LEU A 132 2.12 -0.08 -3.50
C LEU A 132 3.04 -1.07 -4.22
N CYS A 133 2.56 -2.28 -4.51
CA CYS A 133 3.31 -3.30 -5.24
C CYS A 133 3.38 -3.04 -6.75
N ASP A 134 4.08 -3.90 -7.46
CA ASP A 134 4.24 -3.86 -8.92
C ASP A 134 2.92 -4.04 -9.65
N ARG A 135 2.15 -5.00 -9.20
CA ARG A 135 0.81 -5.32 -9.70
C ARG A 135 -0.17 -5.45 -8.55
N THR A 136 -1.42 -5.20 -8.83
CA THR A 136 -2.53 -5.46 -7.92
C THR A 136 -3.56 -6.38 -8.55
N LEU A 137 -4.29 -7.11 -7.72
CA LEU A 137 -5.33 -8.05 -8.13
C LEU A 137 -6.70 -7.36 -8.02
N VAL A 138 -7.33 -7.14 -9.16
CA VAL A 138 -8.69 -6.63 -9.23
C VAL A 138 -9.67 -7.73 -9.59
N MET A 139 -10.95 -7.58 -9.22
CA MET A 139 -12.01 -8.49 -9.61
C MET A 139 -12.05 -8.63 -11.14
N ALA A 140 -11.98 -9.86 -11.64
CA ALA A 140 -11.99 -10.13 -13.09
C ALA A 140 -13.40 -10.01 -13.67
N ARG A 141 -14.42 -10.50 -12.94
CA ARG A 141 -15.82 -10.47 -13.34
C ARG A 141 -16.73 -10.23 -12.14
N TRP A 142 -17.68 -9.35 -12.28
CA TRP A 142 -18.75 -9.16 -11.30
C TRP A 142 -19.85 -10.24 -11.50
N PRO A 143 -20.40 -10.86 -10.45
CA PRO A 143 -20.09 -10.71 -9.02
C PRO A 143 -19.08 -11.71 -8.45
N ASP A 144 -18.30 -12.40 -9.29
CA ASP A 144 -17.35 -13.41 -8.83
C ASP A 144 -16.18 -12.77 -8.07
N HIS A 145 -16.13 -13.00 -6.76
CA HIS A 145 -15.09 -12.48 -5.88
C HIS A 145 -13.84 -13.38 -5.81
N SER A 146 -13.85 -14.57 -6.41
CA SER A 146 -12.71 -15.49 -6.38
C SER A 146 -11.77 -15.26 -7.57
N GLU A 147 -12.34 -14.99 -8.75
CA GLU A 147 -11.55 -14.76 -9.96
C GLU A 147 -10.94 -13.35 -9.97
N ARG A 148 -9.63 -13.27 -10.06
CA ARG A 148 -8.87 -12.03 -10.04
C ARG A 148 -8.06 -11.85 -11.32
N ARG A 149 -7.83 -10.59 -11.68
CA ARG A 149 -6.97 -10.20 -12.79
C ARG A 149 -5.88 -9.26 -12.30
N ALA A 150 -4.63 -9.58 -12.59
CA ALA A 150 -3.52 -8.71 -12.28
C ALA A 150 -3.51 -7.50 -13.22
N VAL A 151 -3.34 -6.31 -12.65
CA VAL A 151 -3.15 -5.05 -13.37
C VAL A 151 -1.94 -4.32 -12.80
N ALA A 152 -1.33 -3.45 -13.61
CA ALA A 152 -0.23 -2.61 -13.13
C ALA A 152 -0.69 -1.73 -11.96
N ALA A 153 0.18 -1.57 -10.97
CA ALA A 153 -0.06 -0.74 -9.80
C ALA A 153 1.03 0.34 -9.66
N LEU A 154 1.32 0.82 -8.45
CA LEU A 154 2.23 1.95 -8.25
C LEU A 154 3.72 1.57 -8.38
N GLY A 155 4.06 0.30 -8.19
CA GLY A 155 5.38 -0.25 -8.50
C GLY A 155 6.48 0.09 -7.50
N LEU A 156 6.15 0.55 -6.29
CA LEU A 156 7.17 0.83 -5.28
C LEU A 156 7.88 -0.45 -4.82
N VAL A 157 7.15 -1.56 -4.67
CA VAL A 157 7.75 -2.88 -4.43
C VAL A 157 7.73 -3.63 -5.76
N PRO A 158 8.90 -3.73 -6.45
CA PRO A 158 8.97 -4.27 -7.81
C PRO A 158 8.71 -5.77 -7.85
N ALA A 159 8.27 -6.27 -9.00
CA ALA A 159 8.04 -7.69 -9.25
C ALA A 159 7.22 -8.41 -8.16
N THR A 160 6.29 -7.71 -7.49
CA THR A 160 5.53 -8.21 -6.36
C THR A 160 4.02 -8.02 -6.58
N VAL A 161 3.25 -9.02 -6.15
CA VAL A 161 1.79 -8.96 -5.96
C VAL A 161 1.49 -9.25 -4.51
N LEU A 162 0.72 -8.39 -3.85
CA LEU A 162 0.29 -8.61 -2.47
C LEU A 162 -1.13 -9.15 -2.41
N ILE A 163 -1.34 -10.19 -1.60
CA ILE A 163 -2.65 -10.72 -1.20
C ILE A 163 -2.86 -10.38 0.28
N PRO A 164 -3.75 -9.44 0.60
CA PRO A 164 -4.11 -9.12 1.98
C PRO A 164 -5.06 -10.18 2.54
N HIS A 165 -5.26 -10.18 3.86
CA HIS A 165 -6.10 -11.16 4.57
C HIS A 165 -5.76 -12.59 4.11
N TYR A 166 -4.45 -12.89 4.06
CA TYR A 166 -3.95 -14.05 3.33
C TYR A 166 -4.49 -15.37 3.86
N GLU A 167 -4.64 -15.48 5.18
CA GLU A 167 -5.25 -16.65 5.84
C GLU A 167 -6.70 -16.93 5.37
N ARG A 168 -7.38 -15.90 4.82
CA ARG A 168 -8.76 -15.98 4.35
C ARG A 168 -8.86 -16.07 2.83
N PHE A 169 -8.07 -15.26 2.12
CA PHE A 169 -8.17 -15.07 0.67
C PHE A 169 -7.11 -15.82 -0.12
N GLY A 170 -5.94 -16.08 0.46
CA GLY A 170 -4.86 -16.77 -0.23
C GLY A 170 -5.32 -18.07 -0.91
N PRO A 171 -6.02 -18.97 -0.21
CA PRO A 171 -6.52 -20.21 -0.80
C PRO A 171 -7.70 -20.05 -1.76
N ARG A 172 -8.33 -18.86 -1.80
CA ARG A 172 -9.59 -18.64 -2.54
C ARG A 172 -9.42 -17.85 -3.82
N TRP A 173 -8.41 -16.98 -3.88
CA TRP A 173 -8.22 -16.13 -5.05
C TRP A 173 -7.54 -16.91 -6.18
N GLN A 174 -8.19 -16.89 -7.33
CA GLN A 174 -7.68 -17.51 -8.56
C GLN A 174 -7.26 -16.38 -9.50
N PHE A 175 -6.03 -16.45 -9.95
CA PHE A 175 -5.46 -15.53 -10.93
C PHE A 175 -4.46 -16.31 -11.81
N GLY A 176 -4.26 -15.84 -13.05
CA GLY A 176 -3.35 -16.49 -13.98
C GLY A 176 -1.89 -16.44 -13.53
N ASP A 177 -1.05 -17.20 -14.23
CA ASP A 177 0.37 -17.23 -13.96
C ASP A 177 1.00 -15.83 -14.00
N LEU A 178 1.83 -15.55 -13.01
CA LEU A 178 2.59 -14.31 -12.88
C LEU A 178 4.09 -14.66 -12.86
N PRO A 179 4.68 -14.96 -14.02
CA PRO A 179 6.08 -15.38 -14.08
C PRO A 179 7.01 -14.29 -13.53
N SER A 180 8.05 -14.71 -12.84
CA SER A 180 9.04 -13.82 -12.22
C SER A 180 8.44 -12.80 -11.23
N THR A 181 7.33 -13.16 -10.59
CA THR A 181 6.65 -12.31 -9.61
C THR A 181 6.66 -13.00 -8.25
N THR A 182 7.03 -12.25 -7.22
CA THR A 182 6.89 -12.67 -5.82
C THR A 182 5.44 -12.47 -5.39
N LEU A 183 4.81 -13.50 -4.86
CA LEU A 183 3.54 -13.40 -4.18
C LEU A 183 3.80 -13.13 -2.70
N LEU A 184 3.27 -12.03 -2.21
CA LEU A 184 3.38 -11.60 -0.82
C LEU A 184 2.02 -11.73 -0.14
N GLY A 185 1.83 -12.79 0.64
CA GLY A 185 0.65 -12.98 1.47
C GLY A 185 0.85 -12.32 2.83
N VAL A 186 -0.08 -11.47 3.25
CA VAL A 186 -0.02 -10.82 4.57
C VAL A 186 -1.34 -11.05 5.29
N ASP A 187 -1.26 -11.66 6.48
CA ASP A 187 -2.43 -11.95 7.31
C ASP A 187 -3.05 -10.67 7.89
N GLU A 188 -4.29 -10.74 8.35
CA GLU A 188 -4.93 -9.63 9.09
C GLU A 188 -4.10 -9.24 10.31
N ARG A 189 -4.11 -7.95 10.67
CA ARG A 189 -3.40 -7.40 11.85
C ARG A 189 -1.90 -7.71 11.85
N THR A 190 -1.35 -7.83 10.67
CA THR A 190 0.05 -8.16 10.42
C THR A 190 0.56 -7.28 9.28
N ALA A 191 1.83 -6.98 9.28
CA ALA A 191 2.47 -6.22 8.24
C ALA A 191 3.82 -6.78 7.83
N ALA A 192 4.18 -6.62 6.55
CA ALA A 192 5.55 -6.62 6.09
C ALA A 192 6.11 -5.20 6.22
N VAL A 193 7.13 -5.03 7.03
CA VAL A 193 7.72 -3.73 7.38
C VAL A 193 9.14 -3.64 6.81
N TRP A 194 9.38 -2.63 5.98
CA TRP A 194 10.70 -2.30 5.45
C TRP A 194 11.36 -1.20 6.27
N ARG A 195 12.51 -1.53 6.83
CA ARG A 195 13.38 -0.60 7.56
C ARG A 195 14.84 -1.07 7.46
N ASP A 196 15.78 -0.16 7.40
CA ASP A 196 17.21 -0.45 7.44
C ASP A 196 17.68 -1.52 6.42
N SER A 197 17.10 -1.47 5.22
CA SER A 197 17.34 -2.40 4.11
C SER A 197 16.89 -3.85 4.36
N GLU A 198 15.96 -4.06 5.29
CA GLU A 198 15.38 -5.37 5.59
C GLU A 198 13.85 -5.32 5.64
N TRP A 199 13.21 -6.42 5.24
CA TRP A 199 11.81 -6.68 5.50
C TRP A 199 11.64 -7.52 6.77
N ARG A 200 10.66 -7.17 7.62
CA ARG A 200 10.28 -7.94 8.81
C ARG A 200 8.79 -8.17 8.86
N ALA A 201 8.38 -9.32 9.34
CA ALA A 201 7.00 -9.56 9.75
C ALA A 201 6.75 -8.90 11.11
N VAL A 202 5.66 -8.12 11.23
CA VAL A 202 5.26 -7.45 12.48
C VAL A 202 3.76 -7.65 12.66
N GLY A 203 3.34 -8.09 13.84
CA GLY A 203 1.92 -8.32 14.15
C GLY A 203 1.65 -9.73 14.64
N ALA A 204 0.38 -10.11 14.71
CA ALA A 204 -0.07 -11.34 15.33
C ALA A 204 -0.10 -12.57 14.41
N GLY A 205 -0.18 -12.35 13.10
CA GLY A 205 -0.16 -13.40 12.07
C GLY A 205 1.19 -13.46 11.37
N GLY A 206 1.20 -14.00 10.16
CA GLY A 206 2.41 -14.21 9.39
C GLY A 206 2.44 -13.46 8.06
N VAL A 207 3.64 -13.39 7.51
CA VAL A 207 3.94 -12.94 6.16
C VAL A 207 4.41 -14.15 5.36
N THR A 208 3.71 -14.47 4.28
CA THR A 208 4.06 -15.55 3.35
C THR A 208 4.68 -14.97 2.10
N VAL A 209 5.83 -15.48 1.72
CA VAL A 209 6.54 -15.10 0.49
C VAL A 209 6.63 -16.32 -0.41
N ALA A 210 5.94 -16.28 -1.54
CA ALA A 210 5.94 -17.39 -2.48
C ALA A 210 6.49 -16.97 -3.85
N SER A 211 7.28 -17.84 -4.43
CA SER A 211 7.81 -17.77 -5.80
C SER A 211 7.43 -19.02 -6.56
N SER A 212 7.87 -19.14 -7.81
CA SER A 212 7.65 -20.37 -8.60
C SER A 212 8.32 -21.63 -8.03
N SER A 213 9.29 -21.47 -7.12
CA SER A 213 10.11 -22.58 -6.61
C SER A 213 10.02 -22.80 -5.09
N GLU A 214 9.53 -21.82 -4.35
CA GLU A 214 9.59 -21.84 -2.89
C GLU A 214 8.44 -21.03 -2.30
N GLU A 215 7.91 -21.49 -1.18
CA GLU A 215 7.00 -20.76 -0.31
C GLU A 215 7.59 -20.74 1.11
N LEU A 216 7.74 -19.54 1.67
CA LEU A 216 8.27 -19.30 3.01
C LEU A 216 7.24 -18.52 3.81
N ARG A 217 7.07 -18.85 5.08
CA ARG A 217 6.22 -18.11 6.01
C ARG A 217 7.09 -17.60 7.17
N PHE A 218 6.85 -16.35 7.54
CA PHE A 218 7.54 -15.62 8.58
C PHE A 218 6.54 -15.11 9.62
N GLU A 219 6.84 -15.35 10.89
CA GLU A 219 6.02 -14.91 12.01
C GLU A 219 6.55 -13.58 12.60
N GLY A 220 5.80 -12.99 13.50
CA GLY A 220 6.14 -11.68 14.05
C GLY A 220 7.56 -11.59 14.64
N GLY A 221 8.32 -10.60 14.18
CA GLY A 221 9.72 -10.36 14.53
C GLY A 221 10.74 -10.97 13.57
N GLU A 222 10.35 -11.89 12.68
CA GLU A 222 11.27 -12.55 11.76
C GLU A 222 11.61 -11.67 10.53
N ILE A 223 12.82 -11.84 10.00
CA ILE A 223 13.26 -11.22 8.75
C ILE A 223 12.65 -11.98 7.57
N CYS A 224 11.86 -11.27 6.75
CA CYS A 224 11.24 -11.81 5.55
C CYS A 224 12.22 -11.79 4.38
N ARG A 225 12.65 -12.96 3.92
CA ARG A 225 13.50 -13.11 2.74
C ARG A 225 12.67 -13.28 1.48
N GLY A 226 13.21 -12.89 0.33
CA GLY A 226 12.56 -13.09 -0.96
C GLY A 226 11.63 -11.95 -1.39
N ILE A 227 11.41 -10.93 -0.57
CA ILE A 227 10.70 -9.72 -0.95
C ILE A 227 11.72 -8.74 -1.54
N PRO A 228 11.53 -8.23 -2.77
CA PRO A 228 12.42 -7.23 -3.34
C PRO A 228 12.44 -5.93 -2.50
N PRO A 229 13.59 -5.23 -2.44
CA PRO A 229 13.65 -3.91 -1.83
C PRO A 229 12.76 -2.92 -2.59
N PRO A 230 12.20 -1.89 -1.91
CA PRO A 230 11.46 -0.82 -2.59
C PRO A 230 12.34 -0.09 -3.61
N ASP A 231 11.75 0.23 -4.77
CA ASP A 231 12.39 0.95 -5.87
C ASP A 231 11.58 2.21 -6.27
N PRO A 232 11.84 3.36 -5.64
CA PRO A 232 11.14 4.60 -5.96
C PRO A 232 11.47 5.11 -7.37
N ALA A 233 12.66 4.81 -7.91
CA ALA A 233 13.03 5.20 -9.26
C ALA A 233 12.20 4.44 -10.30
N GLY A 234 12.08 3.11 -10.15
CA GLY A 234 11.20 2.27 -10.98
C GLY A 234 9.74 2.68 -10.89
N ALA A 235 9.26 3.03 -9.69
CA ALA A 235 7.89 3.53 -9.49
C ALA A 235 7.62 4.83 -10.28
N ARG A 236 8.59 5.75 -10.37
CA ARG A 236 8.48 7.00 -11.17
C ARG A 236 8.46 6.72 -12.67
N VAL A 237 9.29 5.82 -13.15
CA VAL A 237 9.37 5.46 -14.59
C VAL A 237 8.07 4.82 -15.07
N ARG A 238 7.49 3.90 -14.30
CA ARG A 238 6.18 3.30 -14.62
C ARG A 238 5.08 4.33 -14.73
N ALA A 239 5.11 5.31 -13.84
CA ALA A 239 4.20 6.44 -13.86
C ALA A 239 4.27 7.24 -15.16
N ALA A 240 5.44 7.38 -15.77
CA ALA A 240 5.63 8.07 -17.05
C ALA A 240 5.13 7.25 -18.26
N ALA A 241 5.37 5.93 -18.25
CA ALA A 241 4.94 5.02 -19.31
C ALA A 241 3.41 4.90 -19.47
N GLY A 242 2.67 5.01 -18.35
CA GLY A 242 1.20 5.00 -18.37
C GLY A 242 0.54 6.20 -19.03
N LYS A 243 1.28 7.30 -19.29
CA LYS A 243 0.79 8.49 -20.01
C LYS A 243 0.83 8.36 -21.54
N GLY A 244 1.53 7.33 -22.08
CA GLY A 244 1.75 7.11 -23.51
C GLY A 244 0.77 6.15 -24.19
N GLY A 245 -0.23 5.62 -23.50
CA GLY A 245 -1.24 4.72 -24.07
C GLY A 245 -2.20 5.47 -25.00
N THR A 246 -1.99 5.27 -26.30
CA THR A 246 -2.77 5.71 -27.46
C THR A 246 -4.28 5.64 -27.22
N ARG A 247 -4.98 6.73 -27.59
CA ARG A 247 -6.41 6.71 -27.90
C ARG A 247 -6.66 5.64 -28.97
N PRO A 248 -7.66 4.76 -28.83
CA PRO A 248 -8.11 4.00 -29.98
C PRO A 248 -8.71 5.00 -30.99
N THR A 249 -8.16 5.02 -32.18
CA THR A 249 -8.82 5.58 -33.36
C THR A 249 -10.10 4.82 -33.59
N GLN A 250 -11.15 5.58 -33.87
CA GLN A 250 -12.53 5.18 -34.14
C GLN A 250 -12.63 4.04 -35.16
#